data_7207a9002249203c93efadb7b57de342
#
_entry.id   7207a9002249203c93efadb7b57de342
#
_cell.length_a   1.000
_cell.length_b   1.000
_cell.length_c   1.000
_cell.angle_alpha   90.00
_cell.angle_beta   90.00
_cell.angle_gamma   90.00
#
_symmetry.space_group_name_H-M   'P 1'
#
loop_
_entity.id
_entity.type
_entity.pdbx_description
1 polymer ?
#
loop_
_entity_poly.entity_id
_entity_poly.type
_entity_poly.pdbx_seq_one_letter_code
_entity_poly.pdbx_strand_id
1 'polypeptide(L)'
;MQTGKGILIPSILKVGNGTLKKIGQYLKAENLEQVVIFFGNGLIDLFGMDVMDSLKQEEITVLEYSELDTVDIDDIITLAFAMPNKTQAVISIGGGKVIDAGKYAAFLRNIPFISVPTSSSSDGFSSASASLLVHGKRTSVPAKLAYGIIVDTQVIRTAPDKFISVSYTHLRAHETRGNL
;
A
#
# COMPACT_ATOMS: atom_id res chain seq x y z
N MET A 1 23.76 6.05 -25.74
CA MET A 1 23.12 4.89 -25.14
C MET A 1 21.67 5.28 -24.84
N GLN A 2 20.69 4.77 -25.59
CA GLN A 2 19.28 4.95 -25.30
C GLN A 2 18.95 4.02 -24.11
N THR A 3 18.70 4.60 -22.94
CA THR A 3 18.12 3.86 -21.81
C THR A 3 16.66 3.56 -22.16
N GLY A 4 16.39 2.34 -22.58
CA GLY A 4 15.03 1.88 -22.79
C GLY A 4 14.22 2.10 -21.51
N LYS A 5 13.12 2.87 -21.59
CA LYS A 5 12.14 2.99 -20.52
C LYS A 5 11.44 1.64 -20.40
N GLY A 6 11.96 0.76 -19.54
CA GLY A 6 11.27 -0.49 -19.22
C GLY A 6 9.96 -0.18 -18.50
N ILE A 7 8.88 -0.87 -18.85
CA ILE A 7 7.63 -0.84 -18.08
C ILE A 7 7.87 -1.71 -16.84
N LEU A 8 7.86 -1.09 -15.65
CA LEU A 8 7.93 -1.82 -14.39
C LEU A 8 6.53 -2.38 -14.08
N ILE A 9 6.44 -3.69 -14.02
CA ILE A 9 5.20 -4.40 -13.65
C ILE A 9 5.38 -4.95 -12.24
N PRO A 10 4.40 -4.83 -11.32
CA PRO A 10 4.46 -5.47 -10.01
C PRO A 10 4.62 -7.00 -10.14
N SER A 11 5.46 -7.60 -9.30
CA SER A 11 5.62 -9.07 -9.25
C SER A 11 4.31 -9.77 -8.81
N ILE A 12 3.58 -9.13 -7.89
CA ILE A 12 2.27 -9.59 -7.45
C ILE A 12 1.21 -8.60 -7.96
N LEU A 13 0.29 -9.07 -8.81
CA LEU A 13 -0.90 -8.31 -9.17
C LEU A 13 -2.12 -9.21 -9.02
N LYS A 14 -2.91 -8.99 -7.99
CA LYS A 14 -4.12 -9.76 -7.68
C LYS A 14 -5.30 -8.81 -7.55
N VAL A 15 -6.31 -9.04 -8.37
CA VAL A 15 -7.57 -8.28 -8.36
C VAL A 15 -8.72 -9.27 -8.35
N GLY A 16 -9.60 -9.20 -7.36
CA GLY A 16 -10.74 -10.10 -7.27
C GLY A 16 -11.44 -10.07 -5.92
N ASN A 17 -12.47 -10.88 -5.79
CA ASN A 17 -13.21 -11.05 -4.55
C ASN A 17 -12.46 -11.99 -3.60
N GLY A 18 -12.30 -11.62 -2.34
CA GLY A 18 -11.63 -12.43 -1.32
C GLY A 18 -10.12 -12.56 -1.50
N THR A 19 -9.48 -11.68 -2.27
CA THR A 19 -8.02 -11.70 -2.45
C THR A 19 -7.28 -11.37 -1.16
N LEU A 20 -7.87 -10.56 -0.27
CA LEU A 20 -7.29 -10.23 1.03
C LEU A 20 -7.08 -11.49 1.89
N LYS A 21 -8.05 -12.42 1.88
CA LYS A 21 -7.99 -13.69 2.62
C LYS A 21 -6.95 -14.68 2.08
N LYS A 22 -6.32 -14.37 0.96
CA LYS A 22 -5.28 -15.19 0.30
C LYS A 22 -3.92 -14.50 0.30
N ILE A 23 -3.77 -13.40 1.06
CA ILE A 23 -2.53 -12.61 1.07
C ILE A 23 -1.32 -13.46 1.44
N GLY A 24 -1.45 -14.38 2.38
CA GLY A 24 -0.39 -15.32 2.77
C GLY A 24 0.12 -16.14 1.59
N GLN A 25 -0.78 -16.73 0.79
CA GLN A 25 -0.41 -17.53 -0.39
C GLN A 25 0.41 -16.72 -1.40
N TYR A 26 0.05 -15.45 -1.60
CA TYR A 26 0.76 -14.60 -2.55
C TYR A 26 2.16 -14.23 -2.07
N LEU A 27 2.32 -13.97 -0.77
CA LEU A 27 3.62 -13.67 -0.17
C LEU A 27 4.52 -14.91 -0.10
N LYS A 28 3.95 -16.07 0.24
CA LYS A 28 4.69 -17.35 0.28
C LYS A 28 5.27 -17.70 -1.08
N ALA A 29 4.52 -17.48 -2.15
CA ALA A 29 4.99 -17.71 -3.52
C ALA A 29 6.21 -16.86 -3.91
N GLU A 30 6.42 -15.73 -3.24
CA GLU A 30 7.56 -14.82 -3.43
C GLU A 30 8.64 -14.97 -2.35
N ASN A 31 8.53 -15.97 -1.46
CA ASN A 31 9.42 -16.22 -0.32
C ASN A 31 9.52 -15.03 0.66
N LEU A 32 8.44 -14.27 0.82
CA LEU A 32 8.32 -13.16 1.77
C LEU A 32 7.70 -13.66 3.07
N GLU A 33 8.54 -14.13 3.99
CA GLU A 33 8.11 -14.87 5.19
C GLU A 33 8.15 -14.03 6.48
N GLN A 34 8.74 -12.84 6.46
CA GLN A 34 8.86 -11.96 7.63
C GLN A 34 8.41 -10.54 7.26
N VAL A 35 7.27 -10.13 7.78
CA VAL A 35 6.60 -8.90 7.32
C VAL A 35 6.27 -7.94 8.47
N VAL A 36 6.19 -6.67 8.13
CA VAL A 36 5.60 -5.61 8.96
C VAL A 36 4.33 -5.13 8.26
N ILE A 37 3.27 -4.89 9.02
CA ILE A 37 1.97 -4.50 8.47
C ILE A 37 1.51 -3.17 9.05
N PHE A 38 1.17 -2.23 8.17
CA PHE A 38 0.52 -0.98 8.53
C PHE A 38 -0.93 -0.98 8.06
N PHE A 39 -1.83 -0.69 8.98
CA PHE A 39 -3.25 -0.54 8.72
C PHE A 39 -3.65 0.94 8.77
N GLY A 40 -4.62 1.33 7.97
CA GLY A 40 -5.33 2.59 8.20
C GLY A 40 -6.21 2.50 9.45
N ASN A 41 -6.57 3.67 10.02
CA ASN A 41 -7.35 3.73 11.26
C ASN A 41 -8.65 2.91 11.19
N GLY A 42 -8.90 2.08 12.21
CA GLY A 42 -10.05 1.21 12.36
C GLY A 42 -10.04 -0.02 11.44
N LEU A 43 -8.99 -0.23 10.64
CA LEU A 43 -8.94 -1.36 9.70
C LEU A 43 -8.40 -2.65 10.34
N ILE A 44 -7.72 -2.56 11.48
CA ILE A 44 -7.35 -3.74 12.26
C ILE A 44 -8.61 -4.49 12.72
N ASP A 45 -9.60 -3.77 13.24
CA ASP A 45 -10.86 -4.37 13.70
C ASP A 45 -11.65 -5.01 12.55
N LEU A 46 -11.59 -4.43 11.36
CA LEU A 46 -12.34 -4.90 10.20
C LEU A 46 -11.66 -6.06 9.45
N PHE A 47 -10.34 -6.01 9.29
CA PHE A 47 -9.61 -6.91 8.38
C PHE A 47 -8.46 -7.65 9.05
N GLY A 48 -8.08 -7.25 10.28
CA GLY A 48 -6.91 -7.81 10.96
C GLY A 48 -6.99 -9.32 11.10
N MET A 49 -8.14 -9.86 11.51
CA MET A 49 -8.33 -11.30 11.70
C MET A 49 -8.13 -12.07 10.39
N ASP A 50 -8.80 -11.65 9.30
CA ASP A 50 -8.68 -12.30 7.98
C ASP A 50 -7.24 -12.29 7.46
N VAL A 51 -6.53 -11.17 7.67
CA VAL A 51 -5.12 -11.02 7.25
C VAL A 51 -4.21 -11.92 8.07
N MET A 52 -4.32 -11.86 9.41
CA MET A 52 -3.47 -12.65 10.30
C MET A 52 -3.67 -14.16 10.12
N ASP A 53 -4.91 -14.60 9.95
CA ASP A 53 -5.23 -16.01 9.69
C ASP A 53 -4.63 -16.48 8.36
N SER A 54 -4.73 -15.66 7.31
CA SER A 54 -4.13 -15.97 6.01
C SER A 54 -2.60 -16.08 6.07
N LEU A 55 -1.94 -15.19 6.80
CA LEU A 55 -0.49 -15.22 6.97
C LEU A 55 -0.05 -16.41 7.81
N LYS A 56 -0.77 -16.71 8.89
CA LYS A 56 -0.50 -17.84 9.77
C LYS A 56 -0.64 -19.19 9.05
N GLN A 57 -1.64 -19.34 8.18
CA GLN A 57 -1.83 -20.58 7.39
C GLN A 57 -0.63 -20.90 6.50
N GLU A 58 0.09 -19.87 6.05
CA GLU A 58 1.27 -20.01 5.17
C GLU A 58 2.61 -19.86 5.94
N GLU A 59 2.54 -19.91 7.29
CA GLU A 59 3.71 -19.81 8.19
C GLU A 59 4.50 -18.50 8.03
N ILE A 60 3.82 -17.40 7.66
CA ILE A 60 4.43 -16.08 7.55
C ILE A 60 4.42 -15.40 8.92
N THR A 61 5.59 -14.97 9.36
CA THR A 61 5.78 -14.27 10.63
C THR A 61 5.47 -12.79 10.48
N VAL A 62 4.45 -12.31 11.18
CA VAL A 62 4.23 -10.87 11.35
C VAL A 62 5.12 -10.39 12.49
N LEU A 63 6.13 -9.58 12.15
CA LEU A 63 7.09 -9.06 13.14
C LEU A 63 6.51 -7.93 13.97
N GLU A 64 5.78 -7.04 13.30
CA GLU A 64 5.08 -5.91 13.90
C GLU A 64 3.85 -5.57 13.07
N TYR A 65 2.82 -5.03 13.71
CA TYR A 65 1.69 -4.42 13.04
C TYR A 65 1.14 -3.26 13.86
N SER A 66 0.65 -2.24 13.17
CA SER A 66 0.06 -1.06 13.82
C SER A 66 -0.89 -0.33 12.88
N GLU A 67 -1.75 0.50 13.45
CA GLU A 67 -2.45 1.53 12.69
C GLU A 67 -1.53 2.72 12.46
N LEU A 68 -1.64 3.31 11.27
CA LEU A 68 -0.82 4.43 10.85
C LEU A 68 -1.70 5.53 10.26
N ASP A 69 -1.66 6.72 10.85
CA ASP A 69 -2.40 7.91 10.39
C ASP A 69 -1.47 9.10 10.05
N THR A 70 -0.17 8.95 10.28
CA THR A 70 0.79 9.99 9.92
C THR A 70 1.17 9.92 8.45
N VAL A 71 1.40 11.08 7.86
CA VAL A 71 2.06 11.26 6.57
C VAL A 71 3.23 12.24 6.69
N ASP A 72 3.64 12.56 7.92
CA ASP A 72 4.81 13.37 8.18
C ASP A 72 6.07 12.57 7.86
N ILE A 73 6.98 13.17 7.10
CA ILE A 73 8.17 12.47 6.61
C ILE A 73 9.11 12.06 7.75
N ASP A 74 9.24 12.87 8.79
CA ASP A 74 10.16 12.60 9.92
C ASP A 74 9.63 11.44 10.77
N ASP A 75 8.30 11.37 10.98
CA ASP A 75 7.67 10.23 11.64
C ASP A 75 7.90 8.93 10.84
N ILE A 76 7.74 8.99 9.51
CA ILE A 76 7.91 7.81 8.66
C ILE A 76 9.38 7.37 8.60
N ILE A 77 10.34 8.29 8.60
CA ILE A 77 11.76 7.98 8.69
C ILE A 77 12.04 7.25 10.02
N THR A 78 11.54 7.78 11.13
CA THR A 78 11.69 7.16 12.44
C THR A 78 11.11 5.76 12.46
N LEU A 79 9.89 5.59 11.94
CA LEU A 79 9.21 4.31 11.82
C LEU A 79 10.01 3.31 10.96
N ALA A 80 10.52 3.76 9.81
CA ALA A 80 11.29 2.91 8.91
C ALA A 80 12.55 2.32 9.58
N PHE A 81 13.26 3.14 10.36
CA PHE A 81 14.47 2.69 11.03
C PHE A 81 14.20 1.94 12.35
N ALA A 82 13.00 2.06 12.93
CA ALA A 82 12.58 1.28 14.09
C ALA A 82 12.16 -0.15 13.72
N MET A 83 11.74 -0.39 12.47
CA MET A 83 11.34 -1.74 12.03
C MET A 83 12.44 -2.78 12.24
N PRO A 84 12.08 -4.04 12.62
CA PRO A 84 13.06 -5.13 12.83
C PRO A 84 13.96 -5.34 11.60
N ASN A 85 15.25 -5.60 11.84
CA ASN A 85 16.23 -5.77 10.75
C ASN A 85 15.94 -6.93 9.79
N LYS A 86 15.23 -7.95 10.27
CA LYS A 86 14.84 -9.12 9.49
C LYS A 86 13.57 -8.94 8.66
N THR A 87 12.97 -7.73 8.66
CA THR A 87 11.80 -7.42 7.83
C THR A 87 12.12 -7.61 6.35
N GLN A 88 11.38 -8.51 5.68
CA GLN A 88 11.53 -8.81 4.26
C GLN A 88 10.57 -8.02 3.38
N ALA A 89 9.41 -7.62 3.92
CA ALA A 89 8.45 -6.78 3.20
C ALA A 89 7.61 -5.92 4.15
N VAL A 90 7.15 -4.78 3.64
CA VAL A 90 6.13 -3.94 4.27
C VAL A 90 4.82 -4.11 3.54
N ILE A 91 3.74 -4.33 4.28
CA ILE A 91 2.37 -4.40 3.77
C ILE A 91 1.61 -3.18 4.27
N SER A 92 0.96 -2.43 3.39
CA SER A 92 0.02 -1.38 3.80
C SER A 92 -1.40 -1.71 3.35
N ILE A 93 -2.32 -1.71 4.30
CA ILE A 93 -3.74 -2.02 4.10
C ILE A 93 -4.55 -0.76 4.43
N GLY A 94 -5.11 -0.11 3.42
CA GLY A 94 -5.88 1.11 3.67
C GLY A 94 -5.97 2.08 2.50
N GLY A 95 -6.24 3.34 2.83
CA GLY A 95 -6.30 4.44 1.88
C GLY A 95 -4.92 5.03 1.56
N GLY A 96 -4.93 6.12 0.78
CA GLY A 96 -3.70 6.75 0.27
C GLY A 96 -2.67 7.12 1.34
N LYS A 97 -3.09 7.57 2.53
CA LYS A 97 -2.17 7.94 3.62
C LYS A 97 -1.26 6.78 4.03
N VAL A 98 -1.86 5.66 4.43
CA VAL A 98 -1.09 4.50 4.91
C VAL A 98 -0.31 3.84 3.77
N ILE A 99 -0.83 3.85 2.54
CA ILE A 99 -0.13 3.34 1.36
C ILE A 99 1.12 4.17 1.08
N ASP A 100 1.02 5.50 1.08
CA ASP A 100 2.15 6.38 0.83
C ASP A 100 3.21 6.30 1.94
N ALA A 101 2.77 6.25 3.20
CA ALA A 101 3.66 6.10 4.35
C ALA A 101 4.43 4.77 4.32
N GLY A 102 3.74 3.64 4.17
CA GLY A 102 4.39 2.33 4.13
C GLY A 102 5.26 2.13 2.89
N LYS A 103 4.85 2.68 1.73
CA LYS A 103 5.66 2.70 0.51
C LYS A 103 6.99 3.43 0.75
N TYR A 104 6.94 4.59 1.38
CA TYR A 104 8.15 5.37 1.65
C TYR A 104 9.03 4.70 2.70
N ALA A 105 8.45 4.12 3.76
CA ALA A 105 9.19 3.34 4.75
C ALA A 105 9.92 2.14 4.12
N ALA A 106 9.25 1.38 3.26
CA ALA A 106 9.85 0.28 2.52
C ALA A 106 10.95 0.75 1.54
N PHE A 107 10.75 1.91 0.90
CA PHE A 107 11.74 2.53 0.02
C PHE A 107 13.03 2.88 0.77
N LEU A 108 12.92 3.50 1.97
CA LEU A 108 14.07 3.84 2.81
C LEU A 108 14.86 2.59 3.25
N ARG A 109 14.17 1.48 3.50
CA ARG A 109 14.76 0.20 3.88
C ARG A 109 15.22 -0.65 2.68
N ASN A 110 14.90 -0.21 1.47
CA ASN A 110 15.18 -0.93 0.23
C ASN A 110 14.61 -2.38 0.23
N ILE A 111 13.41 -2.56 0.77
CA ILE A 111 12.68 -3.84 0.82
C ILE A 111 11.38 -3.77 0.01
N PRO A 112 10.81 -4.94 -0.40
CA PRO A 112 9.52 -5.03 -1.06
C PRO A 112 8.39 -4.32 -0.33
N PHE A 113 7.54 -3.62 -1.09
CA PHE A 113 6.31 -2.98 -0.62
C PHE A 113 5.09 -3.66 -1.24
N ILE A 114 4.15 -4.08 -0.41
CA ILE A 114 2.87 -4.67 -0.81
C ILE A 114 1.74 -3.69 -0.50
N SER A 115 1.05 -3.26 -1.54
CA SER A 115 -0.08 -2.34 -1.43
C SER A 115 -1.40 -3.10 -1.44
N VAL A 116 -2.24 -2.86 -0.43
CA VAL A 116 -3.60 -3.41 -0.32
C VAL A 116 -4.58 -2.25 -0.16
N PRO A 117 -5.01 -1.62 -1.26
CA PRO A 117 -5.92 -0.48 -1.21
C PRO A 117 -7.31 -0.92 -0.75
N THR A 118 -7.89 -0.17 0.20
CA THR A 118 -9.27 -0.35 0.67
C THR A 118 -10.24 0.69 0.09
N SER A 119 -9.75 1.63 -0.72
CA SER A 119 -10.56 2.60 -1.45
C SER A 119 -9.96 2.89 -2.82
N SER A 120 -10.79 3.29 -3.76
CA SER A 120 -10.39 3.66 -5.12
C SER A 120 -9.99 5.14 -5.25
N SER A 121 -10.01 5.92 -4.15
CA SER A 121 -9.83 7.37 -4.18
C SER A 121 -8.39 7.84 -4.34
N SER A 122 -7.42 6.94 -4.41
CA SER A 122 -5.99 7.26 -4.52
C SER A 122 -5.32 6.35 -5.54
N ASP A 123 -4.51 6.93 -6.41
CA ASP A 123 -3.61 6.24 -7.34
C ASP A 123 -2.25 5.89 -6.71
N GLY A 124 -2.08 6.19 -5.42
CA GLY A 124 -0.86 5.94 -4.65
C GLY A 124 -0.36 4.50 -4.74
N PHE A 125 -1.26 3.52 -4.93
CA PHE A 125 -0.90 2.12 -5.05
C PHE A 125 -0.11 1.80 -6.35
N SER A 126 -0.27 2.59 -7.40
CA SER A 126 0.32 2.35 -8.73
C SER A 126 1.46 3.32 -9.10
N SER A 127 1.74 4.32 -8.27
CA SER A 127 2.77 5.33 -8.54
C SER A 127 4.12 5.00 -7.90
N ALA A 128 5.21 5.45 -8.52
CA ALA A 128 6.57 5.37 -7.97
C ALA A 128 6.92 6.58 -7.07
N SER A 129 5.93 7.28 -6.55
CA SER A 129 6.08 8.40 -5.63
C SER A 129 5.15 8.23 -4.43
N ALA A 130 5.44 8.93 -3.35
CA ALA A 130 4.62 9.03 -2.15
C ALA A 130 4.28 10.49 -1.87
N SER A 131 3.04 10.78 -1.47
CA SER A 131 2.58 12.12 -1.13
C SER A 131 2.64 12.33 0.38
N LEU A 132 3.70 13.00 0.86
CA LEU A 132 4.02 13.16 2.28
C LEU A 132 3.98 14.63 2.70
N LEU A 133 3.93 14.87 4.00
CA LEU A 133 4.15 16.20 4.58
C LEU A 133 5.66 16.38 4.82
N VAL A 134 6.23 17.38 4.14
CA VAL A 134 7.62 17.79 4.31
C VAL A 134 7.61 19.23 4.82
N HIS A 135 8.05 19.44 6.04
CA HIS A 135 7.97 20.75 6.72
C HIS A 135 6.54 21.35 6.67
N GLY A 136 5.53 20.52 6.93
CA GLY A 136 4.12 20.91 6.94
C GLY A 136 3.48 21.15 5.55
N LYS A 137 4.22 20.94 4.45
CA LYS A 137 3.70 21.08 3.08
C LYS A 137 3.56 19.71 2.40
N ARG A 138 2.42 19.49 1.76
CA ARG A 138 2.19 18.28 0.96
C ARG A 138 3.13 18.26 -0.25
N THR A 139 4.00 17.26 -0.31
CA THR A 139 5.06 17.14 -1.30
C THR A 139 5.07 15.73 -1.87
N SER A 140 5.21 15.61 -3.19
CA SER A 140 5.45 14.31 -3.83
C SER A 140 6.94 13.99 -3.75
N VAL A 141 7.28 12.95 -2.99
CA VAL A 141 8.65 12.49 -2.84
C VAL A 141 8.89 11.22 -3.67
N PRO A 142 10.10 11.03 -4.23
CA PRO A 142 10.44 9.79 -4.93
C PRO A 142 10.32 8.58 -4.02
N ALA A 143 9.80 7.48 -4.56
CA ALA A 143 9.73 6.18 -3.93
C ALA A 143 9.93 5.09 -4.99
N LYS A 144 9.55 3.85 -4.68
CA LYS A 144 9.53 2.76 -5.66
C LYS A 144 8.09 2.35 -5.96
N LEU A 145 7.88 1.81 -7.17
CA LEU A 145 6.64 1.13 -7.49
C LEU A 145 6.41 -0.03 -6.50
N ALA A 146 5.17 -0.29 -6.13
CA ALA A 146 4.84 -1.43 -5.29
C ALA A 146 5.33 -2.74 -5.93
N TYR A 147 5.98 -3.58 -5.14
CA TYR A 147 6.36 -4.95 -5.52
C TYR A 147 5.12 -5.81 -5.73
N GLY A 148 4.10 -5.61 -4.89
CA GLY A 148 2.82 -6.28 -4.98
C GLY A 148 1.64 -5.32 -4.83
N ILE A 149 0.59 -5.56 -5.60
CA ILE A 149 -0.70 -4.88 -5.52
C ILE A 149 -1.79 -5.95 -5.38
N ILE A 150 -2.52 -5.90 -4.27
CA ILE A 150 -3.61 -6.84 -3.96
C ILE A 150 -4.88 -6.04 -3.76
N VAL A 151 -5.80 -6.14 -4.70
CA VAL A 151 -7.07 -5.41 -4.70
C VAL A 151 -8.20 -6.38 -4.43
N ASP A 152 -8.82 -6.27 -3.26
CA ASP A 152 -10.03 -7.01 -2.93
C ASP A 152 -11.26 -6.19 -3.28
N THR A 153 -12.02 -6.65 -4.26
CA THR A 153 -13.21 -5.94 -4.75
C THR A 153 -14.33 -5.90 -3.72
N GLN A 154 -14.38 -6.86 -2.79
CA GLN A 154 -15.34 -6.85 -1.69
C GLN A 154 -14.98 -5.78 -0.65
N VAL A 155 -13.69 -5.65 -0.33
CA VAL A 155 -13.19 -4.62 0.59
C VAL A 155 -13.45 -3.22 0.03
N ILE A 156 -13.17 -2.99 -1.25
CA ILE A 156 -13.42 -1.67 -1.87
C ILE A 156 -14.91 -1.31 -1.86
N ARG A 157 -15.81 -2.28 -2.05
CA ARG A 157 -17.27 -2.05 -1.99
C ARG A 157 -17.76 -1.64 -0.62
N THR A 158 -17.06 -1.98 0.44
CA THR A 158 -17.42 -1.58 1.82
C THR A 158 -16.90 -0.19 2.19
N ALA A 159 -16.09 0.43 1.31
CA ALA A 159 -15.63 1.80 1.52
C ALA A 159 -16.83 2.77 1.51
N PRO A 160 -16.85 3.79 2.40
CA PRO A 160 -17.92 4.79 2.40
C PRO A 160 -18.06 5.49 1.05
N ASP A 161 -19.30 5.70 0.58
CA ASP A 161 -19.63 6.29 -0.73
C ASP A 161 -18.91 7.59 -1.03
N LYS A 162 -18.62 8.40 0.02
CA LYS A 162 -17.85 9.64 -0.12
C LYS A 162 -16.45 9.44 -0.74
N PHE A 163 -15.83 8.27 -0.58
CA PHE A 163 -14.52 7.98 -1.19
C PHE A 163 -14.65 7.47 -2.63
N ILE A 164 -15.78 6.89 -2.98
CA ILE A 164 -16.09 6.46 -4.35
C ILE A 164 -16.39 7.69 -5.22
N SER A 165 -17.15 8.66 -4.70
CA SER A 165 -17.53 9.87 -5.41
C SER A 165 -16.35 10.80 -5.76
N VAL A 166 -15.31 10.86 -4.92
CA VAL A 166 -14.10 11.65 -5.18
C VAL A 166 -13.34 11.14 -6.40
N SER A 167 -13.19 9.83 -6.55
CA SER A 167 -12.54 9.23 -7.74
C SER A 167 -13.28 9.55 -9.03
N TYR A 168 -14.61 9.50 -8.99
CA TYR A 168 -15.44 9.82 -10.16
C TYR A 168 -15.34 11.30 -10.58
N THR A 169 -15.25 12.20 -9.61
CA THR A 169 -15.10 13.64 -9.85
C THR A 169 -13.73 13.97 -10.45
N HIS A 170 -12.67 13.32 -10.03
CA HIS A 170 -11.32 13.49 -10.59
C HIS A 170 -11.20 12.95 -12.02
N LEU A 171 -11.80 11.79 -12.32
CA LEU A 171 -11.84 11.25 -13.69
C LEU A 171 -12.57 12.21 -14.63
N ARG A 172 -13.71 12.75 -14.22
CA ARG A 172 -14.47 13.73 -15.02
C ARG A 172 -13.71 15.05 -15.25
N ALA A 173 -12.95 15.51 -14.27
CA ALA A 173 -12.15 16.74 -14.40
C ALA A 173 -10.98 16.56 -15.40
N HIS A 174 -10.48 15.35 -15.57
CA HIS A 174 -9.45 15.04 -16.58
C HIS A 174 -10.02 14.94 -17.99
N GLU A 175 -11.24 14.39 -18.17
CA GLU A 175 -11.91 14.30 -19.48
C GLU A 175 -12.30 15.68 -20.03
N THR A 176 -12.68 16.64 -19.18
CA THR A 176 -13.05 18.00 -19.60
C THR A 176 -11.87 18.88 -19.98
N ARG A 177 -10.63 18.56 -19.59
CA ARG A 177 -9.41 19.27 -20.00
C ARG A 177 -8.79 18.79 -21.32
N GLY A 178 -9.25 17.69 -21.87
CA GLY A 178 -8.73 17.12 -23.12
C GLY A 178 -9.50 17.55 -24.38
N ASN A 179 -10.57 18.38 -24.25
CA ASN A 179 -11.45 18.79 -25.34
C ASN A 179 -11.54 20.32 -25.51
N LEU A 180 -10.40 21.05 -25.39
CA LEU A 180 -10.29 22.45 -25.82
C LEU A 180 -9.03 22.63 -26.65
#